data_aa93df888c49f2d4684c9cc5da127d29
#
_entry.id   aa93df888c49f2d4684c9cc5da127d29
#
_cell.length_a   1.000
_cell.length_b   1.000
_cell.length_c   1.000
_cell.angle_alpha   90.00
_cell.angle_beta   90.00
_cell.angle_gamma   90.00
#
_symmetry.space_group_name_H-M   'P 1'
#
loop_
_entity.id
_entity.type
_entity.pdbx_description
1 polymer ?
#
loop_
_entity_poly.entity_id
_entity_poly.type
_entity_poly.pdbx_seq_one_letter_code
_entity_poly.pdbx_strand_id
1 'polypeptide(L)'
;MLRIFPIAAPTSFTSDFNEGRSGGRLHAGNDLFAERGAPLVAVDDGQVRSGRDPLGGNILNLYANDGTRYYYAHLDAFADGTATLIDPPAPRMARAGEIVGFLGNTGNAKTTVPHVHFEIHPGNGPAIDPVPALQSAPRMSDPRVMLAGTASQRNVLVTVSAVTLLSLGAWALLYPNDAQALIRRLGV
;
A
#
# COMPACT_ATOMS: atom_id res chain seq x y z
N MET A 1 17.15 -0.36 4.10
CA MET A 1 16.47 0.90 4.57
C MET A 1 15.41 1.25 3.54
N LEU A 2 14.17 1.58 3.95
CA LEU A 2 13.11 1.95 2.99
C LEU A 2 13.52 3.24 2.25
N ARG A 3 13.40 3.24 0.93
CA ARG A 3 13.66 4.45 0.11
C ARG A 3 12.48 5.42 0.16
N ILE A 4 11.29 4.90 0.48
CA ILE A 4 10.07 5.70 0.64
C ILE A 4 9.09 4.98 1.56
N PHE A 5 8.21 5.73 2.24
CA PHE A 5 7.14 5.17 3.07
C PHE A 5 6.09 4.45 2.20
N PRO A 6 5.56 3.28 2.63
CA PRO A 6 4.74 2.41 1.77
C PRO A 6 3.36 2.97 1.38
N ILE A 7 2.88 4.05 2.02
CA ILE A 7 1.56 4.65 1.76
C ILE A 7 1.74 6.11 1.36
N ALA A 8 1.19 6.49 0.19
CA ALA A 8 1.20 7.85 -0.32
C ALA A 8 -0.04 8.66 0.14
N ALA A 9 -0.36 8.59 1.45
CA ALA A 9 -1.48 9.27 2.08
C ALA A 9 -1.19 9.50 3.58
N PRO A 10 -1.97 10.34 4.28
CA PRO A 10 -1.94 10.44 5.73
C PRO A 10 -2.13 9.07 6.39
N THR A 11 -1.24 8.69 7.30
CA THR A 11 -1.15 7.36 7.87
C THR A 11 -0.82 7.44 9.35
N SER A 12 -1.48 6.61 10.15
CA SER A 12 -1.16 6.37 11.55
C SER A 12 -0.74 4.91 11.76
N PHE A 13 0.16 4.67 12.71
CA PHE A 13 0.54 3.34 13.17
C PHE A 13 1.16 3.41 14.56
N THR A 14 1.10 2.30 15.26
CA THR A 14 1.82 2.05 16.52
C THR A 14 2.71 0.84 16.34
N SER A 15 3.66 0.60 17.23
CA SER A 15 4.46 -0.63 17.22
C SER A 15 3.59 -1.79 17.67
N ASP A 16 3.37 -2.77 16.79
CA ASP A 16 2.60 -3.99 17.07
C ASP A 16 3.29 -5.27 16.53
N PHE A 17 4.55 -5.16 16.14
CA PHE A 17 5.39 -6.31 15.76
C PHE A 17 5.54 -7.27 16.94
N ASN A 18 5.44 -8.58 16.68
CA ASN A 18 5.43 -9.65 17.67
C ASN A 18 4.27 -9.64 18.69
N GLU A 19 3.26 -8.80 18.52
CA GLU A 19 2.04 -8.93 19.31
C GLU A 19 1.31 -10.24 19.02
N GLY A 20 0.65 -10.80 20.02
CA GLY A 20 -0.15 -12.02 19.89
C GLY A 20 -1.33 -11.82 18.93
N ARG A 21 -1.49 -12.73 17.98
CA ARG A 21 -2.61 -12.79 17.05
C ARG A 21 -3.42 -14.09 17.25
N SER A 22 -4.62 -14.14 16.67
CA SER A 22 -5.48 -15.34 16.75
C SER A 22 -4.75 -16.61 16.27
N GLY A 23 -5.05 -17.74 16.90
CA GLY A 23 -4.39 -19.02 16.60
C GLY A 23 -2.96 -19.17 17.11
N GLY A 24 -2.55 -18.35 18.09
CA GLY A 24 -1.23 -18.44 18.71
C GLY A 24 -0.08 -17.92 17.84
N ARG A 25 -0.38 -17.22 16.76
CA ARG A 25 0.63 -16.58 15.89
C ARG A 25 1.16 -15.29 16.52
N LEU A 26 2.38 -14.93 16.18
CA LEU A 26 2.91 -13.58 16.42
C LEU A 26 2.71 -12.72 15.18
N HIS A 27 2.56 -11.43 15.38
CA HIS A 27 2.43 -10.44 14.31
C HIS A 27 3.78 -10.28 13.60
N ALA A 28 3.85 -10.69 12.34
CA ALA A 28 5.10 -10.70 11.56
C ALA A 28 5.43 -9.36 10.90
N GLY A 29 4.61 -8.34 11.09
CA GLY A 29 4.76 -7.02 10.48
C GLY A 29 4.25 -5.92 11.37
N ASN A 30 3.83 -4.83 10.75
CA ASN A 30 3.17 -3.70 11.41
C ASN A 30 1.93 -3.27 10.62
N ASP A 31 0.83 -3.00 11.32
CA ASP A 31 -0.42 -2.55 10.72
C ASP A 31 -0.41 -1.02 10.55
N LEU A 32 -0.55 -0.56 9.30
CA LEU A 32 -0.52 0.85 8.93
C LEU A 32 -1.92 1.29 8.49
N PHE A 33 -2.53 2.22 9.23
CA PHE A 33 -3.91 2.65 9.04
C PHE A 33 -3.98 3.92 8.18
N ALA A 34 -4.82 3.88 7.15
CA ALA A 34 -5.13 5.03 6.28
C ALA A 34 -6.54 4.88 5.73
N GLU A 35 -7.01 5.88 4.99
CA GLU A 35 -8.29 5.78 4.30
C GLU A 35 -8.29 4.62 3.30
N ARG A 36 -9.44 3.95 3.16
CA ARG A 36 -9.63 2.90 2.17
C ARG A 36 -9.37 3.45 0.77
N GLY A 37 -8.65 2.70 -0.05
CA GLY A 37 -8.23 3.13 -1.39
C GLY A 37 -6.98 4.03 -1.39
N ALA A 38 -6.35 4.30 -0.23
CA ALA A 38 -5.08 5.02 -0.19
C ALA A 38 -4.02 4.32 -1.06
N PRO A 39 -3.26 5.07 -1.89
CA PRO A 39 -2.25 4.48 -2.75
C PRO A 39 -1.12 3.82 -1.95
N LEU A 40 -0.83 2.57 -2.27
CA LEU A 40 0.35 1.84 -1.80
C LEU A 40 1.45 1.95 -2.84
N VAL A 41 2.66 2.25 -2.40
CA VAL A 41 3.81 2.42 -3.30
C VAL A 41 4.91 1.40 -3.03
N ALA A 42 5.68 1.08 -4.05
CA ALA A 42 6.88 0.27 -3.90
C ALA A 42 7.89 1.02 -3.02
N VAL A 43 8.32 0.39 -1.93
CA VAL A 43 9.28 1.01 -0.98
C VAL A 43 10.71 1.00 -1.47
N ASP A 44 10.99 0.23 -2.53
CA ASP A 44 12.30 0.12 -3.19
C ASP A 44 12.11 -0.26 -4.67
N ASP A 45 13.18 -0.22 -5.45
CA ASP A 45 13.21 -0.77 -6.81
C ASP A 45 13.24 -2.30 -6.75
N GLY A 46 12.38 -2.97 -7.54
CA GLY A 46 12.34 -4.42 -7.52
C GLY A 46 11.21 -5.05 -8.34
N GLN A 47 11.09 -6.36 -8.25
CA GLN A 47 10.02 -7.11 -8.89
C GLN A 47 8.81 -7.21 -7.98
N VAL A 48 7.66 -6.74 -8.45
CA VAL A 48 6.36 -6.90 -7.79
C VAL A 48 5.69 -8.18 -8.25
N ARG A 49 5.18 -8.96 -7.29
CA ARG A 49 4.35 -10.14 -7.50
C ARG A 49 3.09 -10.02 -6.66
N SER A 50 1.96 -9.96 -7.33
CA SER A 50 0.64 -9.94 -6.68
C SER A 50 0.13 -11.35 -6.46
N GLY A 51 -0.72 -11.54 -5.44
CA GLY A 51 -1.28 -12.84 -5.11
C GLY A 51 -2.47 -12.74 -4.16
N ARG A 52 -2.90 -13.88 -3.68
CA ARG A 52 -3.94 -14.01 -2.65
C ARG A 52 -3.59 -15.09 -1.65
N ASP A 53 -3.97 -14.88 -0.41
CA ASP A 53 -3.98 -15.92 0.61
C ASP A 53 -5.18 -15.74 1.58
N PRO A 54 -5.54 -16.80 2.34
CA PRO A 54 -6.70 -16.74 3.24
C PRO A 54 -6.60 -15.68 4.34
N LEU A 55 -5.40 -15.38 4.83
CA LEU A 55 -5.17 -14.39 5.89
C LEU A 55 -4.98 -12.99 5.31
N GLY A 56 -4.02 -12.82 4.41
CA GLY A 56 -3.68 -11.53 3.83
C GLY A 56 -4.69 -10.99 2.82
N GLY A 57 -5.60 -11.83 2.32
CA GLY A 57 -6.52 -11.45 1.26
C GLY A 57 -5.78 -11.19 -0.06
N ASN A 58 -5.96 -10.02 -0.64
CA ASN A 58 -5.12 -9.57 -1.75
C ASN A 58 -3.76 -9.15 -1.20
N ILE A 59 -2.70 -9.76 -1.69
CA ILE A 59 -1.35 -9.56 -1.23
C ILE A 59 -0.41 -9.13 -2.35
N LEU A 60 0.68 -8.48 -1.98
CA LEU A 60 1.74 -8.09 -2.88
C LEU A 60 3.08 -8.35 -2.22
N ASN A 61 4.01 -8.96 -2.95
CA ASN A 61 5.41 -9.08 -2.58
C ASN A 61 6.25 -8.22 -3.51
N LEU A 62 7.09 -7.35 -2.94
CA LEU A 62 8.14 -6.64 -3.66
C LEU A 62 9.48 -7.29 -3.31
N TYR A 63 10.13 -7.86 -4.30
CA TYR A 63 11.48 -8.41 -4.20
C TYR A 63 12.47 -7.36 -4.66
N ALA A 64 13.11 -6.68 -3.72
CA ALA A 64 14.07 -5.63 -3.98
C ALA A 64 15.39 -6.17 -4.55
N ASN A 65 16.14 -5.32 -5.21
CA ASN A 65 17.41 -5.68 -5.86
C ASN A 65 18.51 -6.12 -4.86
N ASP A 66 18.38 -5.76 -3.58
CA ASP A 66 19.28 -6.18 -2.50
C ASP A 66 18.90 -7.55 -1.88
N GLY A 67 17.86 -8.20 -2.40
CA GLY A 67 17.33 -9.47 -1.91
C GLY A 67 16.32 -9.34 -0.78
N THR A 68 16.01 -8.13 -0.30
CA THR A 68 14.94 -7.91 0.69
C THR A 68 13.58 -8.14 0.05
N ARG A 69 12.71 -8.88 0.73
CA ARG A 69 11.30 -9.01 0.37
C ARG A 69 10.46 -8.11 1.28
N TYR A 70 9.61 -7.30 0.68
CA TYR A 70 8.58 -6.53 1.37
C TYR A 70 7.21 -7.13 1.06
N TYR A 71 6.39 -7.33 2.09
CA TYR A 71 5.06 -7.92 1.98
C TYR A 71 4.00 -6.89 2.35
N TYR A 72 2.96 -6.81 1.54
CA TYR A 72 1.80 -5.96 1.73
C TYR A 72 0.56 -6.83 1.69
N ALA A 73 -0.32 -6.73 2.69
CA ALA A 73 -1.56 -7.48 2.74
C ALA A 73 -2.79 -6.59 2.90
N HIS A 74 -3.96 -7.19 2.72
CA HIS A 74 -5.29 -6.59 2.85
C HIS A 74 -5.63 -5.56 1.79
N LEU A 75 -4.98 -5.60 0.61
CA LEU A 75 -5.24 -4.67 -0.48
C LEU A 75 -6.70 -4.76 -0.97
N ASP A 76 -7.29 -3.63 -1.35
CA ASP A 76 -8.55 -3.60 -2.09
C ASP A 76 -8.34 -3.95 -3.57
N ALA A 77 -7.30 -3.36 -4.17
CA ALA A 77 -6.97 -3.54 -5.57
C ALA A 77 -5.46 -3.49 -5.82
N PHE A 78 -5.04 -4.07 -6.94
CA PHE A 78 -3.68 -3.93 -7.49
C PHE A 78 -3.58 -2.65 -8.35
N ALA A 79 -2.37 -2.26 -8.74
CA ALA A 79 -2.12 -1.00 -9.46
C ALA A 79 -2.84 -0.86 -10.80
N ASP A 80 -3.21 -1.96 -11.46
CA ASP A 80 -4.02 -1.98 -12.68
C ASP A 80 -5.52 -1.78 -12.44
N GLY A 81 -5.92 -1.54 -11.18
CA GLY A 81 -7.32 -1.35 -10.77
C GLY A 81 -8.11 -2.64 -10.61
N THR A 82 -7.50 -3.81 -10.79
CA THR A 82 -8.18 -5.09 -10.65
C THR A 82 -8.37 -5.44 -9.18
N ALA A 83 -9.61 -5.39 -8.69
CA ALA A 83 -9.96 -5.60 -7.28
C ALA A 83 -10.28 -7.07 -6.96
N THR A 84 -10.76 -7.84 -7.94
CA THR A 84 -11.38 -9.15 -7.70
C THR A 84 -10.89 -10.20 -8.67
N LEU A 85 -9.62 -10.58 -8.57
CA LEU A 85 -9.12 -11.46 -9.61
C LEU A 85 -9.12 -12.92 -9.24
N ILE A 86 -9.62 -13.68 -10.19
CA ILE A 86 -9.32 -15.08 -10.34
C ILE A 86 -7.81 -15.22 -10.55
N ASP A 87 -7.21 -14.33 -11.36
CA ASP A 87 -5.78 -14.28 -11.63
C ASP A 87 -5.16 -12.94 -11.21
N PRO A 88 -4.18 -12.94 -10.29
CA PRO A 88 -3.43 -11.72 -9.96
C PRO A 88 -2.59 -11.26 -11.16
N PRO A 89 -2.27 -9.94 -11.26
CA PRO A 89 -1.43 -9.41 -12.32
C PRO A 89 -0.10 -10.15 -12.45
N ALA A 90 0.40 -10.26 -13.69
CA ALA A 90 1.71 -10.85 -13.96
C ALA A 90 2.83 -10.10 -13.21
N PRO A 91 3.91 -10.78 -12.79
CA PRO A 91 5.05 -10.12 -12.17
C PRO A 91 5.63 -9.01 -13.06
N ARG A 92 5.92 -7.86 -12.46
CA ARG A 92 6.49 -6.70 -13.17
C ARG A 92 7.56 -6.00 -12.33
N MET A 93 8.42 -5.25 -12.98
CA MET A 93 9.34 -4.35 -12.28
C MET A 93 8.60 -3.09 -11.83
N ALA A 94 8.93 -2.60 -10.64
CA ALA A 94 8.48 -1.32 -10.12
C ALA A 94 9.67 -0.54 -9.56
N ARG A 95 9.57 0.79 -9.61
CA ARG A 95 10.53 1.70 -8.99
C ARG A 95 10.00 2.19 -7.65
N ALA A 96 10.90 2.54 -6.75
CA ALA A 96 10.52 3.18 -5.49
C ALA A 96 9.61 4.39 -5.72
N GLY A 97 8.48 4.44 -5.01
CA GLY A 97 7.44 5.46 -5.18
C GLY A 97 6.40 5.17 -6.25
N GLU A 98 6.57 4.13 -7.06
CA GLU A 98 5.56 3.72 -8.04
C GLU A 98 4.37 3.06 -7.34
N ILE A 99 3.13 3.41 -7.74
CA ILE A 99 1.92 2.81 -7.20
C ILE A 99 1.89 1.32 -7.56
N VAL A 100 1.70 0.48 -6.55
CA VAL A 100 1.64 -0.97 -6.69
C VAL A 100 0.28 -1.57 -6.30
N GLY A 101 -0.54 -0.81 -5.57
CA GLY A 101 -1.88 -1.21 -5.18
C GLY A 101 -2.59 -0.15 -4.35
N PHE A 102 -3.73 -0.54 -3.79
CA PHE A 102 -4.59 0.35 -3.00
C PHE A 102 -4.97 -0.33 -1.69
N LEU A 103 -4.88 0.43 -0.59
CA LEU A 103 -5.17 -0.02 0.77
C LEU A 103 -6.63 -0.46 0.90
N GLY A 104 -6.84 -1.58 1.58
CA GLY A 104 -8.16 -2.13 1.82
C GLY A 104 -8.31 -2.79 3.18
N ASN A 105 -9.11 -3.85 3.22
CA ASN A 105 -9.32 -4.71 4.38
C ASN A 105 -9.69 -6.16 3.96
N THR A 106 -9.13 -6.67 2.87
CA THR A 106 -9.40 -8.03 2.40
C THR A 106 -8.80 -9.11 3.33
N GLY A 107 -9.10 -10.37 3.08
CA GLY A 107 -8.63 -11.48 3.91
C GLY A 107 -9.31 -11.51 5.29
N ASN A 108 -8.53 -11.72 6.35
CA ASN A 108 -9.04 -11.75 7.72
C ASN A 108 -9.30 -10.35 8.31
N ALA A 109 -8.91 -9.28 7.60
CA ALA A 109 -9.16 -7.89 7.98
C ALA A 109 -10.56 -7.36 7.60
N LYS A 110 -11.44 -8.17 7.00
CA LYS A 110 -12.75 -7.75 6.46
C LYS A 110 -13.65 -6.99 7.44
N THR A 111 -13.50 -7.24 8.73
CA THR A 111 -14.30 -6.64 9.80
C THR A 111 -13.54 -5.60 10.62
N THR A 112 -12.30 -5.28 10.21
CA THR A 112 -11.46 -4.30 10.89
C THR A 112 -11.43 -2.97 10.13
N VAL A 113 -10.86 -1.94 10.76
CA VAL A 113 -10.54 -0.66 10.11
C VAL A 113 -9.58 -0.93 8.93
N PRO A 114 -9.75 -0.26 7.78
CA PRO A 114 -8.85 -0.40 6.64
C PRO A 114 -7.39 -0.13 7.03
N HIS A 115 -6.51 -1.04 6.64
CA HIS A 115 -5.06 -0.94 6.89
C HIS A 115 -4.29 -1.78 5.88
N VAL A 116 -3.01 -1.52 5.74
CA VAL A 116 -2.08 -2.46 5.14
C VAL A 116 -1.24 -3.10 6.24
N HIS A 117 -1.20 -4.42 6.27
CA HIS A 117 -0.21 -5.16 7.03
C HIS A 117 1.09 -5.20 6.23
N PHE A 118 2.18 -4.68 6.81
CA PHE A 118 3.45 -4.50 6.13
C PHE A 118 4.58 -5.24 6.84
N GLU A 119 5.33 -6.06 6.08
CA GLU A 119 6.46 -6.84 6.59
C GLU A 119 7.75 -6.51 5.83
N ILE A 120 8.89 -6.66 6.52
CA ILE A 120 10.25 -6.57 5.97
C ILE A 120 10.98 -7.87 6.21
N HIS A 121 11.48 -8.50 5.15
CA HIS A 121 12.19 -9.77 5.18
C HIS A 121 13.57 -9.63 4.53
N PRO A 122 14.62 -9.28 5.28
CA PRO A 122 15.98 -9.18 4.74
C PRO A 122 16.43 -10.51 4.14
N GLY A 123 16.99 -10.48 2.92
CA GLY A 123 17.42 -11.69 2.21
C GLY A 123 16.30 -12.72 1.99
N ASN A 124 15.04 -12.28 1.97
CA ASN A 124 13.85 -13.16 1.94
C ASN A 124 13.78 -14.14 3.14
N GLY A 125 14.41 -13.80 4.25
CA GLY A 125 14.44 -14.56 5.51
C GLY A 125 13.25 -14.27 6.43
N PRO A 126 13.40 -14.50 7.75
CA PRO A 126 12.39 -14.13 8.76
C PRO A 126 12.08 -12.63 8.73
N ALA A 127 10.84 -12.29 9.12
CA ALA A 127 10.43 -10.91 9.28
C ALA A 127 11.19 -10.23 10.43
N ILE A 128 11.47 -8.95 10.26
CA ILE A 128 12.01 -8.07 11.30
C ILE A 128 11.03 -6.95 11.62
N ASP A 129 11.19 -6.29 12.78
CA ASP A 129 10.38 -5.14 13.17
C ASP A 129 10.46 -4.02 12.11
N PRO A 130 9.33 -3.67 11.43
CA PRO A 130 9.35 -2.62 10.42
C PRO A 130 9.42 -1.20 11.00
N VAL A 131 9.07 -1.00 12.27
CA VAL A 131 8.86 0.34 12.87
C VAL A 131 10.05 1.26 12.74
N PRO A 132 11.31 0.86 13.02
CA PRO A 132 12.46 1.73 12.85
C PRO A 132 12.64 2.21 11.40
N ALA A 133 12.38 1.32 10.42
CA ALA A 133 12.46 1.66 9.01
C ALA A 133 11.31 2.58 8.59
N LEU A 134 10.08 2.33 9.05
CA LEU A 134 8.90 3.15 8.78
C LEU A 134 9.03 4.57 9.33
N GLN A 135 9.57 4.72 10.54
CA GLN A 135 9.77 6.03 11.17
C GLN A 135 10.80 6.89 10.44
N SER A 136 11.82 6.25 9.85
CA SER A 136 12.89 6.94 9.12
C SER A 136 12.60 7.14 7.62
N ALA A 137 11.60 6.45 7.07
CA ALA A 137 11.30 6.48 5.65
C ALA A 137 10.79 7.86 5.18
N PRO A 138 11.35 8.43 4.09
CA PRO A 138 10.80 9.63 3.48
C PRO A 138 9.37 9.41 3.01
N ARG A 139 8.48 10.39 3.16
CA ARG A 139 7.10 10.33 2.66
C ARG A 139 6.98 11.00 1.28
N MET A 140 5.99 10.61 0.49
CA MET A 140 5.75 11.20 -0.85
C MET A 140 5.60 12.72 -0.81
N SER A 141 5.03 13.27 0.27
CA SER A 141 4.91 14.72 0.51
C SER A 141 6.20 15.38 0.99
N ASP A 142 7.27 14.62 1.25
CA ASP A 142 8.56 15.19 1.69
C ASP A 142 9.23 15.91 0.51
N PRO A 143 9.59 17.19 0.66
CA PRO A 143 10.28 17.95 -0.39
C PRO A 143 11.55 17.26 -0.91
N ARG A 144 12.24 16.47 -0.08
CA ARG A 144 13.44 15.71 -0.48
C ARG A 144 13.12 14.63 -1.51
N VAL A 145 11.96 13.97 -1.39
CA VAL A 145 11.47 12.99 -2.36
C VAL A 145 11.09 13.69 -3.67
N MET A 146 10.42 14.83 -3.57
CA MET A 146 10.01 15.64 -4.73
C MET A 146 11.19 16.17 -5.54
N LEU A 147 12.28 16.56 -4.87
CA LEU A 147 13.49 17.07 -5.52
C LEU A 147 14.37 15.96 -6.11
N ALA A 148 14.43 14.79 -5.47
CA ALA A 148 15.19 13.63 -5.95
C ALA A 148 14.52 12.94 -7.15
N GLY A 149 13.26 13.25 -7.43
CA GLY A 149 12.47 12.62 -8.50
C GLY A 149 13.00 12.96 -9.90
N THR A 150 13.39 11.95 -10.66
CA THR A 150 13.55 12.03 -12.11
C THR A 150 12.23 12.39 -12.79
N ALA A 151 12.24 12.78 -14.06
CA ALA A 151 11.02 13.08 -14.83
C ALA A 151 9.96 11.94 -14.75
N SER A 152 10.39 10.70 -14.60
CA SER A 152 9.54 9.51 -14.38
C SER A 152 8.78 9.55 -13.05
N GLN A 153 9.38 10.08 -11.97
CA GLN A 153 8.72 10.20 -10.66
C GLN A 153 7.72 11.35 -10.62
N ARG A 154 7.95 12.42 -11.39
CA ARG A 154 6.96 13.50 -11.57
C ARG A 154 5.69 12.99 -12.27
N ASN A 155 5.84 12.07 -13.21
CA ASN A 155 4.69 11.42 -13.86
C ASN A 155 3.89 10.54 -12.89
N VAL A 156 4.53 9.91 -11.89
CA VAL A 156 3.83 9.16 -10.85
C VAL A 156 2.94 10.08 -9.99
N LEU A 157 3.43 11.27 -9.61
CA LEU A 157 2.63 12.24 -8.87
C LEU A 157 1.40 12.74 -9.64
N VAL A 158 1.58 13.00 -10.95
CA VAL A 158 0.46 13.37 -11.84
C VAL A 158 -0.52 12.19 -11.98
N THR A 159 0.00 10.96 -12.03
CA THR A 159 -0.84 9.74 -12.11
C THR A 159 -1.59 9.48 -10.81
N VAL A 160 -0.99 9.73 -9.63
CA VAL A 160 -1.70 9.64 -8.34
C VAL A 160 -2.88 10.61 -8.30
N SER A 161 -2.69 11.85 -8.74
CA SER A 161 -3.78 12.84 -8.82
C SER A 161 -4.85 12.43 -9.85
N ALA A 162 -4.46 11.87 -11.01
CA ALA A 162 -5.38 11.42 -12.05
C ALA A 162 -6.15 10.15 -11.63
N VAL A 163 -5.49 9.19 -10.99
CA VAL A 163 -6.13 7.95 -10.49
C VAL A 163 -7.10 8.28 -9.34
N THR A 164 -6.74 9.21 -8.44
CA THR A 164 -7.64 9.67 -7.38
C THR A 164 -8.89 10.35 -7.98
N LEU A 165 -8.75 11.16 -9.04
CA LEU A 165 -9.87 11.77 -9.75
C LEU A 165 -10.71 10.75 -10.53
N LEU A 166 -10.07 9.76 -11.16
CA LEU A 166 -10.78 8.69 -11.89
C LEU A 166 -11.46 7.70 -10.92
N SER A 167 -10.86 7.39 -9.79
CA SER A 167 -11.48 6.55 -8.76
C SER A 167 -12.65 7.27 -8.06
N LEU A 168 -12.56 8.58 -7.83
CA LEU A 168 -13.67 9.40 -7.37
C LEU A 168 -14.81 9.43 -8.41
N GLY A 169 -14.51 9.51 -9.71
CA GLY A 169 -15.50 9.44 -10.79
C GLY A 169 -16.17 8.07 -10.87
N ALA A 170 -15.42 6.99 -10.82
CA ALA A 170 -15.96 5.63 -10.83
C ALA A 170 -16.74 5.31 -9.54
N TRP A 171 -16.25 5.80 -8.38
CA TRP A 171 -16.93 5.68 -7.10
C TRP A 171 -18.24 6.48 -7.07
N ALA A 172 -18.27 7.72 -7.63
CA ALA A 172 -19.46 8.53 -7.74
C ALA A 172 -20.55 7.88 -8.61
N LEU A 173 -20.17 7.08 -9.62
CA LEU A 173 -21.11 6.32 -10.45
C LEU A 173 -21.67 5.09 -9.72
N LEU A 174 -20.87 4.46 -8.84
CA LEU A 174 -21.27 3.27 -8.08
C LEU A 174 -22.01 3.60 -6.79
N TYR A 175 -21.75 4.77 -6.20
CA TYR A 175 -22.30 5.23 -4.91
C TYR A 175 -22.78 6.69 -4.99
N PRO A 176 -23.85 6.98 -5.77
CA PRO A 176 -24.27 8.36 -6.05
C PRO A 176 -24.69 9.16 -4.80
N ASN A 177 -25.20 8.50 -3.76
CA ASN A 177 -25.65 9.16 -2.52
C ASN A 177 -24.46 9.62 -1.65
N ASP A 178 -23.36 8.89 -1.66
CA ASP A 178 -22.16 9.21 -0.88
C ASP A 178 -21.30 10.26 -1.59
N ALA A 179 -21.33 10.28 -2.93
CA ALA A 179 -20.66 11.30 -3.74
C ALA A 179 -21.24 12.71 -3.49
N GLN A 180 -22.57 12.84 -3.33
CA GLN A 180 -23.20 14.12 -3.01
C GLN A 180 -22.83 14.64 -1.61
N ALA A 181 -22.63 13.75 -0.64
CA ALA A 181 -22.17 14.09 0.71
C ALA A 181 -20.73 14.61 0.70
N LEU A 182 -19.86 14.03 -0.14
CA LEU A 182 -18.47 14.46 -0.28
C LEU A 182 -18.36 15.82 -0.98
N ILE A 183 -19.13 16.07 -2.05
CA ILE A 183 -19.17 17.36 -2.77
C ILE A 183 -19.59 18.47 -1.82
N ARG A 184 -20.61 18.26 -0.98
CA ARG A 184 -21.05 19.25 0.03
C ARG A 184 -19.99 19.54 1.10
N ARG A 185 -19.13 18.56 1.44
CA ARG A 185 -18.03 18.73 2.41
C ARG A 185 -16.85 19.51 1.84
N LEU A 186 -16.60 19.40 0.54
CA LEU A 186 -15.50 20.08 -0.14
C LEU A 186 -15.84 21.52 -0.56
N GLY A 187 -17.09 21.96 -0.41
CA GLY A 187 -17.50 23.35 -0.65
C GLY A 187 -17.48 23.76 -2.14
N VAL A 188 -17.69 22.80 -3.07
CA VAL A 188 -17.78 23.02 -4.52
C VAL A 188 -19.23 22.94 -4.96
#